data_8e53192b72e125ec1f02f1c15141d1a3
#
_entry.id   8e53192b72e125ec1f02f1c15141d1a3
#
_cell.length_a   1.000
_cell.length_b   1.000
_cell.length_c   1.000
_cell.angle_alpha   90.00
_cell.angle_beta   90.00
_cell.angle_gamma   90.00
#
_symmetry.space_group_name_H-M   'P 1'
#
loop_
_entity.id
_entity.type
_entity.pdbx_description
1 polymer ?
#
loop_
_entity_poly.entity_id
_entity_poly.type
_entity_poly.pdbx_seq_one_letter_code
_entity_poly.pdbx_strand_id
1 'polypeptide(L)'
;MDHFFQSERFEDSYCTYPNLYQQFAQQIQDGGTIVELGSWKGQSASVMCVELFNQQKNKVRFFTVDTWEGSEGEGHKEDKWIKEGKLYDKFKENLQDVENYYIPLKMTTEQASHHFSDGSCDIVFIDADHTYEGVKKDIKLWKNKIRKGGTLAGHDYDPAGKSWAEVKKAVDESFGNDVMPVIGGCWMVQR
;
A
#
# COMPACT_ATOMS: atom_id res chain seq x y z
N MET A 1 1.93 -13.25 17.42
CA MET A 1 3.26 -13.06 16.77
C MET A 1 3.72 -11.64 17.05
N ASP A 2 4.99 -11.43 17.37
CA ASP A 2 5.54 -10.09 17.53
C ASP A 2 5.79 -9.44 16.17
N HIS A 3 5.66 -8.11 16.14
CA HIS A 3 5.98 -7.34 14.93
C HIS A 3 7.47 -7.38 14.64
N PHE A 4 7.81 -7.54 13.36
CA PHE A 4 9.19 -7.59 12.88
C PHE A 4 9.50 -6.55 11.78
N PHE A 5 8.59 -5.62 11.51
CA PHE A 5 8.76 -4.60 10.46
C PHE A 5 9.96 -3.65 10.69
N GLN A 6 10.50 -3.59 11.92
CA GLN A 6 11.70 -2.81 12.25
C GLN A 6 12.99 -3.64 12.20
N SER A 7 12.92 -4.89 11.76
CA SER A 7 14.10 -5.76 11.66
C SER A 7 14.98 -5.38 10.46
N GLU A 8 16.24 -5.82 10.50
CA GLU A 8 17.22 -5.64 9.42
C GLU A 8 16.78 -6.24 8.06
N ARG A 9 15.74 -7.10 8.05
CA ARG A 9 15.14 -7.63 6.81
C ARG A 9 14.67 -6.52 5.86
N PHE A 10 14.23 -5.38 6.42
CA PHE A 10 13.66 -4.25 5.70
C PHE A 10 14.63 -3.07 5.58
N GLU A 11 15.94 -3.36 5.55
CA GLU A 11 16.96 -2.37 5.28
C GLU A 11 16.58 -1.52 4.06
N ASP A 12 16.69 -0.19 4.17
CA ASP A 12 16.30 0.79 3.15
C ASP A 12 14.80 0.79 2.79
N SER A 13 13.94 0.43 3.72
CA SER A 13 12.49 0.57 3.61
C SER A 13 11.95 1.53 4.69
N TYR A 14 10.88 2.25 4.37
CA TYR A 14 10.34 3.31 5.24
C TYR A 14 8.83 3.17 5.39
N CYS A 15 8.38 2.44 6.41
CA CYS A 15 6.98 2.44 6.81
C CYS A 15 6.79 3.40 8.00
N THR A 16 6.30 4.60 7.75
CA THR A 16 6.06 5.63 8.77
C THR A 16 4.65 5.56 9.36
N TYR A 17 3.82 4.62 8.88
CA TYR A 17 2.39 4.51 9.18
C TYR A 17 1.93 3.15 9.75
N PRO A 18 2.71 2.46 10.61
CA PRO A 18 2.31 1.15 11.11
C PRO A 18 0.98 1.21 11.88
N ASN A 19 0.72 2.30 12.62
CA ASN A 19 -0.53 2.48 13.37
C ASN A 19 -1.77 2.55 12.45
N LEU A 20 -1.65 3.09 11.24
CA LEU A 20 -2.75 3.11 10.28
C LEU A 20 -3.08 1.69 9.79
N TYR A 21 -2.07 0.88 9.51
CA TYR A 21 -2.27 -0.51 9.12
C TYR A 21 -2.84 -1.36 10.25
N GLN A 22 -2.45 -1.11 11.50
CA GLN A 22 -3.07 -1.74 12.67
C GLN A 22 -4.55 -1.37 12.77
N GLN A 23 -4.91 -0.10 12.57
CA GLN A 23 -6.32 0.33 12.55
C GLN A 23 -7.10 -0.33 11.42
N PHE A 24 -6.55 -0.42 10.20
CA PHE A 24 -7.17 -1.10 9.08
C PHE A 24 -7.43 -2.58 9.41
N ALA A 25 -6.43 -3.26 9.97
CA ALA A 25 -6.60 -4.65 10.39
C ALA A 25 -7.65 -4.82 11.50
N GLN A 26 -7.78 -3.86 12.41
CA GLN A 26 -8.82 -3.87 13.45
C GLN A 26 -10.23 -3.69 12.87
N GLN A 27 -10.38 -2.74 11.96
CA GLN A 27 -11.69 -2.33 11.41
C GLN A 27 -12.25 -3.29 10.37
N ILE A 28 -11.37 -3.93 9.56
CA ILE A 28 -11.84 -4.82 8.51
C ILE A 28 -12.57 -6.04 9.07
N GLN A 29 -13.68 -6.39 8.45
CA GLN A 29 -14.39 -7.63 8.78
C GLN A 29 -13.64 -8.85 8.24
N ASP A 30 -13.72 -9.98 8.92
CA ASP A 30 -13.16 -11.24 8.41
C ASP A 30 -13.88 -11.63 7.10
N GLY A 31 -13.09 -11.81 6.02
CA GLY A 31 -13.60 -11.99 4.66
C GLY A 31 -13.57 -10.73 3.80
N GLY A 32 -13.18 -9.57 4.36
CA GLY A 32 -12.99 -8.33 3.63
C GLY A 32 -11.77 -8.36 2.69
N THR A 33 -11.62 -7.33 1.88
CA THR A 33 -10.56 -7.20 0.87
C THR A 33 -9.78 -5.91 1.08
N ILE A 34 -8.47 -6.05 1.26
CA ILE A 34 -7.49 -4.95 1.32
C ILE A 34 -6.57 -5.07 0.10
N VAL A 35 -6.23 -3.95 -0.51
CA VAL A 35 -5.23 -3.87 -1.60
C VAL A 35 -4.21 -2.80 -1.26
N GLU A 36 -2.94 -3.16 -1.29
CA GLU A 36 -1.80 -2.27 -1.21
C GLU A 36 -1.18 -2.13 -2.59
N LEU A 37 -1.01 -0.91 -3.07
CA LEU A 37 -0.35 -0.57 -4.33
C LEU A 37 1.02 0.00 -4.02
N GLY A 38 2.08 -0.68 -4.45
CA GLY A 38 3.45 -0.43 -4.04
C GLY A 38 3.79 -1.16 -2.74
N SER A 39 4.47 -2.28 -2.85
CA SER A 39 4.79 -3.12 -1.68
C SER A 39 6.29 -3.24 -1.42
N TRP A 40 7.12 -2.86 -2.41
CA TRP A 40 8.58 -2.83 -2.28
C TRP A 40 9.14 -4.10 -1.63
N LYS A 41 9.87 -3.95 -0.51
CA LYS A 41 10.45 -5.05 0.26
C LYS A 41 9.47 -5.67 1.29
N GLY A 42 8.23 -5.16 1.36
CA GLY A 42 7.15 -5.72 2.19
C GLY A 42 7.11 -5.25 3.64
N GLN A 43 7.74 -4.11 3.98
CA GLN A 43 7.77 -3.63 5.36
C GLN A 43 6.36 -3.29 5.88
N SER A 44 5.57 -2.51 5.14
CA SER A 44 4.17 -2.19 5.46
C SER A 44 3.29 -3.44 5.45
N ALA A 45 3.47 -4.29 4.44
CA ALA A 45 2.75 -5.56 4.33
C ALA A 45 3.00 -6.46 5.55
N SER A 46 4.21 -6.47 6.12
CA SER A 46 4.51 -7.24 7.33
C SER A 46 3.67 -6.80 8.54
N VAL A 47 3.42 -5.47 8.67
CA VAL A 47 2.54 -4.95 9.73
C VAL A 47 1.13 -5.50 9.57
N MET A 48 0.56 -5.37 8.37
CA MET A 48 -0.79 -5.87 8.07
C MET A 48 -0.91 -7.37 8.34
N CYS A 49 0.03 -8.17 7.82
CA CYS A 49 -0.02 -9.62 7.97
C CYS A 49 0.07 -10.06 9.44
N VAL A 50 0.97 -9.45 10.24
CA VAL A 50 1.08 -9.75 11.67
C VAL A 50 -0.20 -9.40 12.42
N GLU A 51 -0.83 -8.28 12.10
CA GLU A 51 -2.10 -7.90 12.71
C GLU A 51 -3.24 -8.85 12.33
N LEU A 52 -3.35 -9.22 11.06
CA LEU A 52 -4.36 -10.21 10.61
C LEU A 52 -4.16 -11.55 11.31
N PHE A 53 -2.90 -12.01 11.45
CA PHE A 53 -2.56 -13.21 12.21
C PHE A 53 -3.01 -13.10 13.66
N ASN A 54 -2.61 -12.02 14.36
CA ASN A 54 -2.90 -11.84 15.79
C ASN A 54 -4.39 -11.72 16.09
N GLN A 55 -5.16 -11.15 15.15
CA GLN A 55 -6.60 -10.99 15.26
C GLN A 55 -7.40 -12.19 14.71
N GLN A 56 -6.72 -13.25 14.27
CA GLN A 56 -7.30 -14.47 13.69
C GLN A 56 -8.24 -14.21 12.49
N LYS A 57 -7.91 -13.16 11.69
CA LYS A 57 -8.67 -12.77 10.49
C LYS A 57 -8.19 -13.54 9.26
N ASN A 58 -8.39 -14.85 9.28
CA ASN A 58 -7.84 -15.78 8.29
C ASN A 58 -8.56 -15.74 6.93
N LYS A 59 -9.69 -15.06 6.82
CA LYS A 59 -10.47 -14.94 5.56
C LYS A 59 -10.32 -13.58 4.91
N VAL A 60 -9.60 -12.63 5.53
CA VAL A 60 -9.28 -11.37 4.90
C VAL A 60 -8.36 -11.64 3.71
N ARG A 61 -8.68 -11.06 2.56
CA ARG A 61 -7.86 -11.11 1.37
C ARG A 61 -7.03 -9.84 1.31
N PHE A 62 -5.76 -9.93 1.66
CA PHE A 62 -4.82 -8.82 1.55
C PHE A 62 -3.96 -9.01 0.30
N PHE A 63 -4.20 -8.18 -0.71
CA PHE A 63 -3.43 -8.17 -1.96
C PHE A 63 -2.31 -7.14 -1.89
N THR A 64 -1.11 -7.55 -2.28
CA THR A 64 0.06 -6.68 -2.44
C THR A 64 0.40 -6.59 -3.91
N VAL A 65 0.33 -5.38 -4.48
CA VAL A 65 0.52 -5.14 -5.92
C VAL A 65 1.81 -4.37 -6.12
N ASP A 66 2.73 -4.94 -6.89
CA ASP A 66 3.97 -4.27 -7.28
C ASP A 66 4.51 -4.93 -8.56
N THR A 67 5.29 -4.21 -9.34
CA THR A 67 6.07 -4.80 -10.44
C THR A 67 7.33 -5.46 -9.93
N TRP A 68 7.85 -5.00 -8.81
CA TRP A 68 9.17 -5.30 -8.24
C TRP A 68 10.31 -5.00 -9.21
N GLU A 69 10.13 -3.98 -10.06
CA GLU A 69 11.12 -3.49 -11.03
C GLU A 69 11.65 -2.10 -10.67
N GLY A 70 11.07 -1.49 -9.63
CA GLY A 70 11.38 -0.14 -9.17
C GLY A 70 10.74 0.96 -10.02
N SER A 71 10.55 2.14 -9.40
CA SER A 71 10.01 3.32 -10.07
C SER A 71 11.09 4.12 -10.78
N GLU A 72 10.71 4.85 -11.84
CA GLU A 72 11.60 5.81 -12.49
C GLU A 72 11.73 7.09 -11.64
N GLY A 73 12.95 7.62 -11.52
CA GLY A 73 13.17 8.92 -10.90
C GLY A 73 13.39 8.94 -9.38
N GLU A 74 13.24 7.83 -8.65
CA GLU A 74 13.33 7.78 -7.18
C GLU A 74 14.62 7.13 -6.64
N GLY A 75 15.61 6.92 -7.50
CA GLY A 75 16.83 6.22 -7.10
C GLY A 75 16.63 4.70 -6.84
N HIS A 76 15.43 4.18 -6.97
CA HIS A 76 15.12 2.76 -6.80
C HIS A 76 15.96 1.86 -7.71
N LYS A 77 16.27 2.32 -8.93
CA LYS A 77 17.13 1.58 -9.88
C LYS A 77 18.56 1.36 -9.36
N GLU A 78 18.98 2.11 -8.34
CA GLU A 78 20.27 1.93 -7.68
C GLU A 78 20.26 0.83 -6.61
N ASP A 79 19.06 0.41 -6.17
CA ASP A 79 18.94 -0.69 -5.21
C ASP A 79 19.53 -2.00 -5.75
N LYS A 80 20.29 -2.70 -4.91
CA LYS A 80 20.99 -3.94 -5.29
C LYS A 80 20.03 -5.03 -5.77
N TRP A 81 18.85 -5.16 -5.15
CA TRP A 81 17.88 -6.19 -5.47
C TRP A 81 17.18 -5.95 -6.81
N ILE A 82 17.02 -4.67 -7.19
CA ILE A 82 16.52 -4.30 -8.52
C ILE A 82 17.57 -4.60 -9.58
N LYS A 83 18.82 -4.19 -9.37
CA LYS A 83 19.93 -4.47 -10.29
C LYS A 83 20.12 -5.96 -10.56
N GLU A 84 19.88 -6.79 -9.55
CA GLU A 84 19.97 -8.24 -9.66
C GLU A 84 18.68 -8.90 -10.16
N GLY A 85 17.57 -8.16 -10.32
CA GLY A 85 16.26 -8.70 -10.67
C GLY A 85 15.63 -9.58 -9.58
N LYS A 86 16.03 -9.37 -8.31
CA LYS A 86 15.67 -10.22 -7.17
C LYS A 86 14.77 -9.54 -6.13
N LEU A 87 14.25 -8.33 -6.40
CA LEU A 87 13.44 -7.61 -5.43
C LEU A 87 12.18 -8.40 -5.02
N TYR A 88 11.54 -9.09 -5.96
CA TYR A 88 10.38 -9.93 -5.64
C TYR A 88 10.74 -11.12 -4.74
N ASP A 89 11.92 -11.74 -4.96
CA ASP A 89 12.38 -12.83 -4.09
C ASP A 89 12.70 -12.30 -2.69
N LYS A 90 13.29 -11.10 -2.60
CA LYS A 90 13.56 -10.44 -1.32
C LYS A 90 12.26 -10.10 -0.57
N PHE A 91 11.23 -9.61 -1.25
CA PHE A 91 9.90 -9.41 -0.69
C PHE A 91 9.34 -10.70 -0.08
N LYS A 92 9.37 -11.81 -0.82
CA LYS A 92 8.89 -13.11 -0.32
C LYS A 92 9.70 -13.63 0.86
N GLU A 93 11.04 -13.51 0.80
CA GLU A 93 11.94 -13.88 1.90
C GLU A 93 11.60 -13.10 3.17
N ASN A 94 11.40 -11.78 3.05
CA ASN A 94 11.07 -10.92 4.16
C ASN A 94 9.76 -11.31 4.86
N LEU A 95 8.78 -11.79 4.09
CA LEU A 95 7.43 -12.11 4.55
C LEU A 95 7.19 -13.62 4.74
N GLN A 96 8.22 -14.47 4.72
CA GLN A 96 8.08 -15.93 4.80
C GLN A 96 7.32 -16.40 6.04
N ASP A 97 7.46 -15.69 7.17
CA ASP A 97 6.80 -16.04 8.43
C ASP A 97 5.29 -15.78 8.42
N VAL A 98 4.79 -15.02 7.45
CA VAL A 98 3.39 -14.60 7.29
C VAL A 98 2.85 -14.85 5.87
N GLU A 99 3.44 -15.79 5.14
CA GLU A 99 3.13 -16.07 3.73
C GLU A 99 1.65 -16.37 3.44
N ASN A 100 0.93 -16.89 4.42
CA ASN A 100 -0.49 -17.22 4.30
C ASN A 100 -1.44 -16.02 4.46
N TYR A 101 -0.91 -14.82 4.76
CA TYR A 101 -1.70 -13.63 5.06
C TYR A 101 -1.65 -12.55 3.98
N TYR A 102 -0.99 -12.80 2.85
CA TYR A 102 -0.98 -11.90 1.70
C TYR A 102 -1.06 -12.66 0.38
N ILE A 103 -1.51 -11.97 -0.66
CA ILE A 103 -1.62 -12.48 -2.03
C ILE A 103 -0.85 -11.52 -2.94
N PRO A 104 0.35 -11.88 -3.41
CA PRO A 104 1.15 -10.99 -4.23
C PRO A 104 0.67 -11.00 -5.67
N LEU A 105 0.54 -9.82 -6.26
CA LEU A 105 0.23 -9.60 -7.67
C LEU A 105 1.41 -8.90 -8.33
N LYS A 106 2.28 -9.67 -9.00
CA LYS A 106 3.44 -9.12 -9.72
C LYS A 106 3.00 -8.53 -11.07
N MET A 107 2.51 -7.29 -11.01
CA MET A 107 2.01 -6.55 -12.17
C MET A 107 1.88 -5.07 -11.86
N THR A 108 1.60 -4.24 -12.87
CA THR A 108 1.32 -2.82 -12.64
C THR A 108 0.01 -2.61 -11.90
N THR A 109 -0.14 -1.46 -11.24
CA THR A 109 -1.38 -1.06 -10.56
C THR A 109 -2.58 -1.02 -11.52
N GLU A 110 -2.36 -0.61 -12.78
CA GLU A 110 -3.36 -0.62 -13.83
C GLU A 110 -3.80 -2.05 -14.18
N GLN A 111 -2.87 -2.96 -14.45
CA GLN A 111 -3.19 -4.37 -14.72
C GLN A 111 -3.95 -4.99 -13.55
N ALA A 112 -3.48 -4.76 -12.32
CA ALA A 112 -4.15 -5.27 -11.13
C ALA A 112 -5.58 -4.77 -10.99
N SER A 113 -5.86 -3.50 -11.34
CA SER A 113 -7.21 -2.91 -11.23
C SER A 113 -8.28 -3.70 -12.01
N HIS A 114 -7.89 -4.39 -13.07
CA HIS A 114 -8.80 -5.22 -13.88
C HIS A 114 -9.21 -6.53 -13.20
N HIS A 115 -8.51 -6.95 -12.15
CA HIS A 115 -8.86 -8.13 -11.36
C HIS A 115 -9.91 -7.86 -10.27
N PHE A 116 -10.26 -6.59 -10.06
CA PHE A 116 -11.22 -6.17 -9.04
C PHE A 116 -12.47 -5.55 -9.66
N SER A 117 -13.63 -6.02 -9.25
CA SER A 117 -14.91 -5.41 -9.63
C SER A 117 -15.11 -4.09 -8.90
N ASP A 118 -15.92 -3.18 -9.45
CA ASP A 118 -16.31 -1.97 -8.77
C ASP A 118 -17.05 -2.31 -7.45
N GLY A 119 -16.71 -1.61 -6.37
CA GLY A 119 -17.27 -1.83 -5.05
C GLY A 119 -16.84 -3.14 -4.36
N SER A 120 -15.74 -3.78 -4.77
CA SER A 120 -15.28 -5.07 -4.22
C SER A 120 -14.20 -4.96 -3.14
N CYS A 121 -13.59 -3.78 -2.95
CA CYS A 121 -12.53 -3.56 -1.97
C CYS A 121 -13.05 -2.79 -0.76
N ASP A 122 -12.69 -3.22 0.42
CA ASP A 122 -12.94 -2.50 1.67
C ASP A 122 -11.95 -1.36 1.85
N ILE A 123 -10.68 -1.64 1.55
CA ILE A 123 -9.58 -0.69 1.71
C ILE A 123 -8.66 -0.82 0.49
N VAL A 124 -8.27 0.31 -0.09
CA VAL A 124 -7.14 0.40 -1.02
C VAL A 124 -6.16 1.44 -0.51
N PHE A 125 -4.89 1.09 -0.46
CA PHE A 125 -3.80 1.95 -0.03
C PHE A 125 -2.85 2.19 -1.21
N ILE A 126 -2.61 3.47 -1.57
CA ILE A 126 -1.78 3.89 -2.71
C ILE A 126 -0.42 4.37 -2.21
N ASP A 127 0.65 3.66 -2.57
CA ASP A 127 2.04 3.96 -2.23
C ASP A 127 2.98 3.45 -3.34
N ALA A 128 2.64 3.72 -4.62
CA ALA A 128 3.34 3.16 -5.77
C ALA A 128 4.19 4.19 -6.52
N ASP A 129 3.61 4.96 -7.42
CA ASP A 129 4.27 6.01 -8.19
C ASP A 129 3.96 7.37 -7.54
N HIS A 130 5.00 8.13 -7.19
CA HIS A 130 4.87 9.40 -6.49
C HIS A 130 4.82 10.61 -7.43
N THR A 131 4.80 10.39 -8.75
CA THR A 131 4.55 11.45 -9.73
C THR A 131 3.08 11.87 -9.72
N TYR A 132 2.81 13.14 -10.04
CA TYR A 132 1.43 13.64 -10.16
C TYR A 132 0.56 12.77 -11.07
N GLU A 133 1.07 12.40 -12.25
CA GLU A 133 0.35 11.59 -13.24
C GLU A 133 0.10 10.16 -12.74
N GLY A 134 1.10 9.55 -12.07
CA GLY A 134 0.98 8.21 -11.49
C GLY A 134 -0.08 8.16 -10.40
N VAL A 135 -0.04 9.08 -9.45
CA VAL A 135 -1.05 9.17 -8.37
C VAL A 135 -2.45 9.45 -8.92
N LYS A 136 -2.59 10.40 -9.88
CA LYS A 136 -3.88 10.68 -10.53
C LYS A 136 -4.44 9.46 -11.23
N LYS A 137 -3.58 8.71 -11.92
CA LYS A 137 -3.95 7.47 -12.61
C LYS A 137 -4.43 6.42 -11.62
N ASP A 138 -3.69 6.17 -10.55
CA ASP A 138 -4.06 5.19 -9.54
C ASP A 138 -5.37 5.56 -8.83
N ILE A 139 -5.55 6.81 -8.42
CA ILE A 139 -6.81 7.30 -7.86
C ILE A 139 -7.97 7.06 -8.84
N LYS A 140 -7.80 7.39 -10.12
CA LYS A 140 -8.84 7.21 -11.14
C LYS A 140 -9.24 5.75 -11.31
N LEU A 141 -8.27 4.84 -11.32
CA LEU A 141 -8.50 3.40 -11.52
C LEU A 141 -9.14 2.75 -10.28
N TRP A 142 -8.68 3.13 -9.09
CA TRP A 142 -8.99 2.41 -7.87
C TRP A 142 -10.13 3.00 -7.04
N LYS A 143 -10.46 4.29 -7.17
CA LYS A 143 -11.56 4.91 -6.41
C LYS A 143 -12.90 4.18 -6.57
N ASN A 144 -13.20 3.64 -7.76
CA ASN A 144 -14.45 2.92 -8.00
C ASN A 144 -14.40 1.47 -7.47
N LYS A 145 -13.21 0.93 -7.21
CA LYS A 145 -13.05 -0.42 -6.63
C LYS A 145 -13.44 -0.46 -5.16
N ILE A 146 -13.40 0.69 -4.48
CA ILE A 146 -13.83 0.83 -3.08
C ILE A 146 -15.35 0.65 -2.98
N ARG A 147 -15.80 -0.18 -2.05
CA ARG A 147 -17.22 -0.32 -1.73
C ARG A 147 -17.77 0.93 -1.01
N LYS A 148 -19.08 1.08 -0.96
CA LYS A 148 -19.71 2.12 -0.13
C LYS A 148 -19.34 1.90 1.35
N GLY A 149 -18.88 2.96 2.03
CA GLY A 149 -18.36 2.93 3.40
C GLY A 149 -16.96 2.30 3.52
N GLY A 150 -16.28 2.04 2.40
CA GLY A 150 -14.87 1.63 2.37
C GLY A 150 -13.92 2.83 2.34
N THR A 151 -12.63 2.56 2.39
CA THR A 151 -11.57 3.56 2.53
C THR A 151 -10.61 3.52 1.34
N LEU A 152 -10.37 4.66 0.71
CA LEU A 152 -9.21 4.91 -0.14
C LEU A 152 -8.21 5.72 0.65
N ALA A 153 -6.97 5.27 0.74
CA ALA A 153 -5.91 5.94 1.47
C ALA A 153 -4.59 5.88 0.69
N GLY A 154 -3.59 6.59 1.14
CA GLY A 154 -2.25 6.50 0.57
C GLY A 154 -1.21 7.23 1.41
N HIS A 155 0.03 7.14 0.97
CA HIS A 155 1.19 7.73 1.63
C HIS A 155 1.69 9.00 0.91
N ASP A 156 2.79 9.55 1.43
CA ASP A 156 3.53 10.69 0.87
C ASP A 156 2.70 11.98 0.70
N TYR A 157 1.78 12.18 1.62
CA TYR A 157 0.97 13.38 1.68
C TYR A 157 1.47 14.32 2.81
N ASP A 158 2.15 15.40 2.42
CA ASP A 158 2.56 16.45 3.34
C ASP A 158 1.57 17.62 3.30
N PRO A 159 0.73 17.83 4.34
CA PRO A 159 -0.22 18.94 4.36
C PRO A 159 0.43 20.32 4.20
N ALA A 160 1.69 20.48 4.62
CA ALA A 160 2.45 21.72 4.47
C ALA A 160 3.01 21.94 3.05
N GLY A 161 2.99 20.89 2.19
CA GLY A 161 3.45 20.96 0.80
C GLY A 161 4.96 21.17 0.65
N LYS A 162 5.75 20.83 1.67
CA LYS A 162 7.22 20.98 1.65
C LYS A 162 7.90 19.76 1.00
N SER A 163 7.30 18.61 1.12
CA SER A 163 7.72 17.35 0.53
C SER A 163 6.57 16.73 -0.24
N TRP A 164 6.87 15.85 -1.20
CA TRP A 164 5.87 15.11 -1.99
C TRP A 164 4.76 15.99 -2.60
N ALA A 165 5.15 17.16 -3.11
CA ALA A 165 4.22 18.17 -3.62
C ALA A 165 3.34 17.65 -4.77
N GLU A 166 3.85 16.72 -5.57
CA GLU A 166 3.10 16.11 -6.68
C GLU A 166 2.00 15.18 -6.17
N VAL A 167 2.30 14.35 -5.17
CA VAL A 167 1.30 13.49 -4.50
C VAL A 167 0.21 14.35 -3.88
N LYS A 168 0.60 15.35 -3.08
CA LYS A 168 -0.37 16.28 -2.46
C LYS A 168 -1.28 16.92 -3.50
N LYS A 169 -0.69 17.48 -4.57
CA LYS A 169 -1.45 18.11 -5.65
C LYS A 169 -2.45 17.16 -6.29
N ALA A 170 -2.03 15.94 -6.62
CA ALA A 170 -2.87 14.94 -7.23
C ALA A 170 -4.07 14.55 -6.34
N VAL A 171 -3.80 14.37 -5.03
CA VAL A 171 -4.83 14.02 -4.03
C VAL A 171 -5.81 15.17 -3.84
N ASP A 172 -5.32 16.40 -3.60
CA ASP A 172 -6.17 17.58 -3.38
C ASP A 172 -7.08 17.88 -4.58
N GLU A 173 -6.56 17.78 -5.80
CA GLU A 173 -7.35 17.97 -7.02
C GLU A 173 -8.36 16.84 -7.27
N SER A 174 -8.14 15.67 -6.68
CA SER A 174 -9.05 14.53 -6.84
C SER A 174 -10.22 14.55 -5.87
N PHE A 175 -10.00 15.08 -4.66
CA PHE A 175 -10.94 14.93 -3.54
C PHE A 175 -11.26 16.24 -2.80
N GLY A 176 -10.48 17.29 -3.01
CA GLY A 176 -10.71 18.59 -2.37
C GLY A 176 -10.75 18.49 -0.84
N ASN A 177 -11.84 18.98 -0.25
CA ASN A 177 -12.01 19.01 1.21
C ASN A 177 -12.37 17.66 1.84
N ASP A 178 -12.57 16.62 1.06
CA ASP A 178 -12.88 15.27 1.56
C ASP A 178 -11.61 14.52 2.03
N VAL A 179 -10.42 15.10 1.77
CA VAL A 179 -9.14 14.52 2.19
C VAL A 179 -8.95 14.72 3.69
N MET A 180 -8.72 13.63 4.38
CA MET A 180 -8.32 13.62 5.80
C MET A 180 -6.83 13.29 5.90
N PRO A 181 -5.96 14.24 6.30
CA PRO A 181 -4.57 13.96 6.61
C PRO A 181 -4.45 13.02 7.81
N VAL A 182 -3.57 12.03 7.72
CA VAL A 182 -3.32 11.04 8.77
C VAL A 182 -1.84 11.09 9.18
N ILE A 183 -1.59 10.82 10.46
CA ILE A 183 -0.21 10.77 11.00
C ILE A 183 0.63 9.77 10.19
N GLY A 184 1.89 10.10 9.98
CA GLY A 184 2.82 9.27 9.20
C GLY A 184 2.90 9.67 7.72
N GLY A 185 2.41 10.86 7.37
CA GLY A 185 2.44 11.35 5.98
C GLY A 185 1.40 10.66 5.09
N CYS A 186 0.29 10.23 5.67
CA CYS A 186 -0.79 9.57 4.94
C CYS A 186 -1.98 10.49 4.70
N TRP A 187 -2.81 10.11 3.76
CA TRP A 187 -4.12 10.69 3.48
C TRP A 187 -5.19 9.60 3.41
N MET A 188 -6.43 9.97 3.66
CA MET A 188 -7.56 9.04 3.64
C MET A 188 -8.83 9.75 3.16
N VAL A 189 -9.65 9.02 2.40
CA VAL A 189 -11.00 9.41 1.95
C VAL A 189 -11.96 8.26 2.21
N GLN A 190 -13.10 8.56 2.79
CA GLN A 190 -14.21 7.61 2.95
C GLN A 190 -15.14 7.68 1.73
N ARG A 191 -15.60 6.53 1.23
CA ARG A 191 -16.51 6.45 0.08
C ARG A 191 -17.97 6.28 0.49
#